data_8b30e79d7de43cba6fc5ebbd284a4fc8
#
_entry.id   8b30e79d7de43cba6fc5ebbd284a4fc8
#
_cell.length_a   1.000
_cell.length_b   1.000
_cell.length_c   1.000
_cell.angle_alpha   90.00
_cell.angle_beta   90.00
_cell.angle_gamma   90.00
#
_symmetry.space_group_name_H-M   'P 1'
#
loop_
_entity.id
_entity.type
_entity.pdbx_description
1 polymer ?
#
loop_
_entity_poly.entity_id
_entity_poly.type
_entity_poly.pdbx_seq_one_letter_code
_entity_poly.pdbx_strand_id
1 'polypeptide(L)' 'MILLDGEITEVNTPPNKADQFLELTIWIPETGEHLELTCYIHDIQKDGLEEGSKIFIKIEKKFDVDSLTRDLLKPQ' A
#
# COMPACT_ATOMS: atom_id res chain seq x y z
N MET A 1 -10.77 -7.87 -6.82
CA MET A 1 -10.27 -6.87 -5.87
C MET A 1 -10.27 -7.44 -4.46
N ILE A 2 -9.19 -7.25 -3.75
CA ILE A 2 -9.08 -7.61 -2.34
C ILE A 2 -9.07 -6.33 -1.53
N LEU A 3 -9.91 -6.25 -0.51
CA LEU A 3 -9.99 -5.10 0.38
C LEU A 3 -9.89 -5.58 1.83
N LEU A 4 -8.88 -5.11 2.54
CA LEU A 4 -8.63 -5.47 3.93
C LEU A 4 -8.59 -4.22 4.79
N ASP A 5 -9.17 -4.33 5.99
CA ASP A 5 -9.01 -3.30 7.01
C ASP A 5 -7.64 -3.43 7.67
N GLY A 6 -7.04 -2.30 7.98
CA GLY A 6 -5.77 -2.26 8.68
C GLY A 6 -5.71 -1.11 9.67
N GLU A 7 -4.73 -1.18 10.55
CA GLU A 7 -4.43 -0.12 11.49
C GLU A 7 -2.93 0.13 11.51
N ILE A 8 -2.54 1.40 11.43
CA ILE A 8 -1.13 1.78 11.55
C ILE A 8 -0.77 1.69 13.02
N THR A 9 0.14 0.76 13.36
CA THR A 9 0.59 0.55 14.75
C THR A 9 1.89 1.27 15.05
N GLU A 10 2.74 1.47 14.05
CA GLU A 10 4.01 2.16 14.20
C GLU A 10 4.37 2.96 12.96
N VAL A 11 5.07 4.07 13.16
CA VAL A 11 5.67 4.87 12.10
C VAL A 11 7.13 5.04 12.44
N ASN A 12 8.02 4.49 11.63
CA ASN A 12 9.46 4.49 11.87
C ASN A 12 10.23 5.09 10.70
N THR A 13 11.46 5.51 10.98
CA THR A 13 12.36 6.01 9.96
C THR A 13 13.20 4.86 9.41
N PRO A 14 13.15 4.55 8.11
CA PRO A 14 13.98 3.49 7.55
C PRO A 14 15.47 3.87 7.57
N PRO A 15 16.38 2.91 7.81
CA PRO A 15 17.80 3.20 8.05
C PRO A 15 18.53 3.94 6.93
N ASN A 16 18.17 3.67 5.69
CA ASN A 16 18.89 4.22 4.53
C ASN A 16 18.07 5.17 3.66
N LYS A 17 16.84 5.51 4.07
CA LYS A 17 15.92 6.29 3.24
C LYS A 17 15.18 7.36 4.05
N ALA A 18 15.77 7.81 5.14
CA ALA A 18 15.13 8.70 6.11
C ALA A 18 14.68 10.05 5.54
N ASP A 19 15.34 10.54 4.48
CA ASP A 19 15.09 11.89 3.96
C ASP A 19 13.75 12.03 3.25
N GLN A 20 13.24 10.95 2.65
CA GLN A 20 12.04 11.00 1.81
C GLN A 20 10.98 9.98 2.20
N PHE A 21 11.32 8.99 3.03
CA PHE A 21 10.47 7.85 3.31
C PHE A 21 10.25 7.64 4.80
N LEU A 22 9.08 7.11 5.13
CA LEU A 22 8.80 6.54 6.44
C LEU A 22 8.29 5.12 6.26
N GLU A 23 8.56 4.27 7.26
CA GLU A 23 8.08 2.90 7.27
C GLU A 23 6.86 2.80 8.17
N LEU A 24 5.78 2.29 7.60
CA LEU A 24 4.53 2.06 8.33
C LEU A 24 4.44 0.59 8.69
N THR A 25 4.16 0.29 9.96
CA THR A 25 3.76 -1.05 10.38
C THR A 25 2.25 -1.08 10.49
N ILE A 26 1.63 -2.01 9.79
CA ILE A 26 0.18 -2.11 9.66
C ILE A 26 -0.28 -3.45 10.23
N TRP A 27 -1.23 -3.41 11.13
CA TRP A 27 -1.90 -4.59 11.66
C TRP A 27 -3.15 -4.89 10.83
N ILE A 28 -3.29 -6.15 10.39
CA ILE A 28 -4.44 -6.62 9.61
C ILE A 28 -5.23 -7.62 10.48
N PRO A 29 -6.34 -7.19 11.10
CA PRO A 29 -7.08 -8.05 12.04
C PRO A 29 -7.65 -9.31 11.42
N GLU A 30 -8.09 -9.26 10.17
CA GLU A 30 -8.70 -10.41 9.50
C GLU A 30 -7.77 -11.61 9.38
N THR A 31 -6.49 -11.35 9.16
CA THR A 31 -5.50 -12.40 8.94
C THR A 31 -4.54 -12.57 10.12
N GLY A 32 -4.51 -11.62 11.04
CA GLY A 32 -3.54 -11.62 12.15
C GLY A 32 -2.13 -11.33 11.70
N GLU A 33 -1.96 -10.66 10.58
CA GLU A 33 -0.66 -10.36 9.99
C GLU A 33 -0.26 -8.91 10.23
N HIS A 34 1.06 -8.68 10.28
CA HIS A 34 1.65 -7.35 10.20
C HIS A 34 2.27 -7.15 8.83
N LEU A 35 2.07 -5.97 8.28
CA LEU A 35 2.63 -5.57 6.99
C LEU A 35 3.50 -4.34 7.21
N GLU A 36 4.70 -4.34 6.63
CA GLU A 36 5.60 -3.20 6.65
C GLU A 36 5.67 -2.59 5.26
N LEU A 37 5.38 -1.29 5.16
CA LEU A 37 5.42 -0.54 3.91
C LEU A 37 6.26 0.71 4.07
N THR A 38 7.15 0.94 3.11
CA THR A 38 7.91 2.18 3.02
C THR A 38 7.16 3.11 2.08
N CYS A 39 6.78 4.28 2.59
CA CYS A 39 5.99 5.25 1.85
C CYS A 39 6.68 6.62 1.87
N TYR A 40 6.37 7.44 0.87
CA TYR A 40 6.87 8.82 0.84
C TYR A 40 6.29 9.62 2.01
N ILE A 41 7.15 10.37 2.69
CA ILE A 41 6.74 11.25 3.80
C ILE A 41 5.65 12.21 3.34
N HIS A 42 5.78 12.75 2.13
CA HIS A 42 4.81 13.69 1.57
C HIS A 42 3.40 13.07 1.51
N ASP A 43 3.29 11.83 1.06
CA ASP A 43 2.01 11.15 0.95
C ASP A 43 1.40 10.87 2.32
N ILE A 44 2.24 10.47 3.28
CA ILE A 44 1.80 10.21 4.66
C ILE A 44 1.25 11.49 5.29
N GLN A 45 1.94 12.61 5.12
CA GLN A 45 1.51 13.90 5.64
C GLN A 45 0.25 14.41 4.97
N LYS A 46 0.17 14.26 3.66
CA LYS A 46 -0.97 14.70 2.87
C LYS A 46 -2.27 14.01 3.32
N ASP A 47 -2.19 12.74 3.59
CA ASP A 47 -3.35 11.94 4.02
C ASP A 47 -3.55 11.94 5.54
N GLY A 48 -2.67 12.59 6.28
CA GLY A 48 -2.77 12.69 7.73
C GLY A 48 -2.61 11.35 8.44
N LEU A 49 -1.79 10.46 7.90
CA LEU A 49 -1.58 9.14 8.49
C LEU A 49 -0.66 9.20 9.71
N GLU A 50 -1.04 8.52 10.78
CA GLU A 50 -0.29 8.46 12.03
C GLU A 50 -0.56 7.14 12.75
N GLU A 51 0.14 6.91 13.85
CA GLU A 51 -0.14 5.76 14.70
C GLU A 51 -1.59 5.79 15.17
N GLY A 52 -2.26 4.65 15.06
CA GLY A 52 -3.70 4.52 15.38
C GLY A 52 -4.62 4.79 14.21
N SER A 53 -4.12 5.29 13.08
CA SER A 53 -4.96 5.52 11.90
C SER A 53 -5.55 4.23 11.37
N LYS A 54 -6.84 4.24 11.08
CA LYS A 54 -7.52 3.13 10.40
C LYS A 54 -7.39 3.33 8.91
N ILE A 55 -7.03 2.28 8.19
CA ILE A 55 -6.79 2.34 6.75
C ILE A 55 -7.42 1.16 6.03
N PHE A 56 -7.51 1.24 4.72
CA PHE A 56 -7.81 0.12 3.85
C PHE A 56 -6.58 -0.29 3.07
N ILE A 57 -6.41 -1.60 2.90
CA ILE A 57 -5.42 -2.14 1.97
C ILE A 57 -6.21 -2.71 0.80
N LYS A 58 -5.93 -2.19 -0.38
CA LYS A 58 -6.61 -2.59 -1.60
C LYS A 58 -5.61 -3.28 -2.53
N ILE A 59 -5.95 -4.48 -2.98
CA ILE A 59 -5.18 -5.20 -3.98
C ILE A 59 -6.07 -5.42 -5.19
N GLU A 60 -5.62 -4.91 -6.32
CA GLU A 60 -6.37 -4.97 -7.56
C GLU A 60 -5.40 -5.24 -8.70
N LYS A 61 -5.82 -6.07 -9.63
CA LYS A 61 -4.98 -6.35 -10.79
C LYS A 61 -4.78 -5.06 -11.58
N LYS A 62 -3.52 -4.72 -11.82
CA LYS A 62 -3.20 -3.55 -12.60
C LYS A 62 -3.65 -3.76 -14.05
N PHE A 63 -4.34 -2.78 -14.60
CA PHE A 63 -4.76 -2.81 -15.98
C PHE A 63 -3.54 -2.58 -16.87
N ASP A 64 -3.25 -3.57 -17.73
CA ASP A 64 -2.10 -3.54 -18.61
C ASP A 64 -2.57 -3.27 -20.04
N VAL A 65 -2.22 -2.09 -20.54
CA VAL A 65 -2.61 -1.65 -21.90
C VAL A 65 -2.04 -2.59 -22.96
N ASP A 66 -0.83 -3.08 -22.78
CA ASP A 66 -0.21 -4.01 -23.71
C ASP A 66 -0.95 -5.35 -23.75
N SER A 67 -1.34 -5.86 -22.62
CA SER A 67 -2.18 -7.06 -22.53
C SER A 67 -3.52 -6.86 -23.21
N LEU A 68 -4.17 -5.71 -22.98
CA LEU A 68 -5.44 -5.38 -23.61
C LEU A 68 -5.31 -5.32 -25.12
N THR A 69 -4.28 -4.65 -25.62
CA THR A 69 -4.01 -4.54 -27.05
C THR A 69 -3.78 -5.92 -27.66
N ARG A 70 -3.04 -6.75 -26.97
CA ARG A 70 -2.78 -8.14 -27.39
C ARG A 70 -4.07 -8.94 -27.49
N ASP A 71 -4.95 -8.82 -26.51
CA ASP A 71 -6.23 -9.52 -26.49
C ASP A 71 -7.17 -9.05 -27.61
N LEU A 72 -7.17 -7.76 -27.90
CA LEU A 72 -7.97 -7.19 -28.97
C LEU A 72 -7.49 -7.61 -30.37
N LEU A 73 -6.19 -7.82 -30.52
CA LEU A 73 -5.57 -8.22 -31.79
C LEU A 73 -5.52 -9.73 -31.98
N LYS A 74 -5.92 -10.50 -30.99
CA LYS A 74 -5.88 -11.95 -31.02
C LYS A 74 -6.92 -12.46 -32.02
N PRO A 75 -6.52 -13.26 -33.02
CA PRO A 75 -7.50 -13.85 -33.95
C PRO A 75 -8.41 -14.80 -33.19
N GLN A 76 -9.67 -14.67 -33.49
CA GLN A 76 -10.68 -15.56 -32.89
C GLN A 76 -10.72 -16.90 -33.58
#